data_f3c378b2efc2922d3214e4d5994230d5
#
_entry.id   f3c378b2efc2922d3214e4d5994230d5
#
_cell.length_a   1.000
_cell.length_b   1.000
_cell.length_c   1.000
_cell.angle_alpha   90.00
_cell.angle_beta   90.00
_cell.angle_gamma   90.00
#
_symmetry.space_group_name_H-M   'P 1'
#
loop_
_entity.id
_entity.type
_entity.pdbx_description
1 polymer ?
#
loop_
_entity_poly.entity_id
_entity_poly.type
_entity_poly.pdbx_seq_one_letter_code
_entity_poly.pdbx_strand_id
1 'polypeptide(L)'
;NTGIQRSSGTPMGASTTTAPAGKVSIGQKTWKKNMPEIMVAHNIPYVATVCPSFPLDFIRKIEKAKSIQGPSYIHCFSVCPTGWRTPSHTAVSMGRLAVETGVFPLFEVENGHYRISPDMPKKLKPIKDYFKPQGRFRHLTPNDVEMIQERVKVEYRKLVEKAQFLKTGNE
;
A
#
# COMPACT_ATOMS: atom_id res chain seq x y z
N ASN A 1 -10.04 0.22 3.60
CA ASN A 1 -10.60 -1.09 3.31
C ASN A 1 -11.21 -1.71 4.56
N THR A 2 -12.51 -1.76 4.63
CA THR A 2 -13.28 -2.21 5.79
C THR A 2 -13.40 -3.74 5.90
N GLY A 3 -12.83 -4.50 4.98
CA GLY A 3 -12.99 -5.95 4.93
C GLY A 3 -14.30 -6.44 4.28
N ILE A 4 -15.18 -5.52 3.88
CA ILE A 4 -16.40 -5.83 3.14
C ILE A 4 -16.11 -5.89 1.64
N GLN A 5 -15.26 -5.01 1.15
CA GLN A 5 -14.87 -4.97 -0.27
C GLN A 5 -14.13 -6.24 -0.65
N ARG A 6 -14.53 -6.82 -1.77
CA ARG A 6 -13.82 -7.92 -2.43
C ARG A 6 -12.77 -7.36 -3.38
N SER A 7 -12.08 -8.22 -4.07
CA SER A 7 -11.15 -7.95 -5.18
C SER A 7 -10.26 -6.72 -5.00
N SER A 8 -10.67 -5.55 -5.36
CA SER A 8 -9.77 -4.40 -5.50
C SER A 8 -9.40 -3.69 -4.19
N GLY A 9 -10.16 -3.86 -3.13
CA GLY A 9 -9.97 -3.14 -1.86
C GLY A 9 -9.29 -3.96 -0.76
N THR A 10 -9.42 -5.29 -0.79
CA THR A 10 -8.94 -6.19 0.25
C THR A 10 -7.62 -6.85 -0.17
N PRO A 11 -6.58 -6.86 0.69
CA PRO A 11 -5.33 -7.56 0.38
C PRO A 11 -5.53 -9.05 0.17
N MET A 12 -4.74 -9.64 -0.72
CA MET A 12 -4.71 -11.08 -0.90
C MET A 12 -4.41 -11.79 0.44
N GLY A 13 -5.08 -12.91 0.67
CA GLY A 13 -4.96 -13.70 1.89
C GLY A 13 -5.77 -13.18 3.09
N ALA A 14 -6.41 -12.02 3.00
CA ALA A 14 -7.22 -11.51 4.10
C ALA A 14 -8.56 -12.26 4.22
N SER A 15 -8.85 -12.78 5.41
CA SER A 15 -10.17 -13.33 5.75
C SER A 15 -11.14 -12.19 6.06
N THR A 16 -12.22 -12.07 5.28
CA THR A 16 -13.24 -11.03 5.41
C THR A 16 -14.63 -11.64 5.42
N THR A 17 -15.65 -10.82 5.72
CA THR A 17 -17.06 -11.25 5.70
C THR A 17 -17.48 -11.80 4.34
N THR A 18 -16.99 -11.19 3.25
CA THR A 18 -17.35 -11.56 1.88
C THR A 18 -16.35 -12.51 1.20
N ALA A 19 -15.22 -12.75 1.83
CA ALA A 19 -14.19 -13.69 1.39
C ALA A 19 -13.61 -14.40 2.63
N PRO A 20 -14.38 -15.27 3.31
CA PRO A 20 -13.92 -15.95 4.51
C PRO A 20 -12.84 -16.96 4.19
N ALA A 21 -11.86 -17.09 5.09
CA ALA A 21 -10.92 -18.20 5.06
C ALA A 21 -11.61 -19.49 5.55
N GLY A 22 -11.16 -20.64 5.04
CA GLY A 22 -11.67 -21.96 5.40
C GLY A 22 -10.71 -23.07 5.00
N LYS A 23 -11.14 -24.34 5.07
CA LYS A 23 -10.28 -25.50 4.77
C LYS A 23 -9.62 -25.45 3.38
N VAL A 24 -10.30 -24.84 2.39
CA VAL A 24 -9.84 -24.74 0.99
C VAL A 24 -9.73 -23.30 0.50
N SER A 25 -9.94 -22.33 1.36
CA SER A 25 -9.93 -20.90 1.00
C SER A 25 -8.93 -20.11 1.83
N ILE A 26 -8.01 -19.45 1.15
CA ILE A 26 -7.08 -18.48 1.75
C ILE A 26 -7.76 -17.16 2.18
N GLY A 27 -9.06 -17.01 1.93
CA GLY A 27 -9.77 -15.74 2.04
C GLY A 27 -9.78 -14.99 0.71
N GLN A 28 -9.33 -13.74 0.67
CA GLN A 28 -9.25 -12.98 -0.58
C GLN A 28 -8.22 -13.61 -1.54
N LYS A 29 -8.68 -14.03 -2.72
CA LYS A 29 -7.86 -14.79 -3.70
C LYS A 29 -7.19 -13.90 -4.76
N THR A 30 -7.58 -12.65 -4.88
CA THR A 30 -7.06 -11.73 -5.90
C THR A 30 -6.20 -10.65 -5.27
N TRP A 31 -5.22 -10.19 -6.05
CA TRP A 31 -4.41 -9.05 -5.68
C TRP A 31 -5.22 -7.76 -5.69
N LYS A 32 -4.83 -6.84 -4.83
CA LYS A 32 -5.37 -5.50 -4.80
C LYS A 32 -5.06 -4.76 -6.10
N LYS A 33 -6.03 -4.02 -6.65
CA LYS A 33 -5.78 -3.13 -7.79
C LYS A 33 -4.79 -2.03 -7.40
N ASN A 34 -3.87 -1.75 -8.28
CA ASN A 34 -2.95 -0.63 -8.12
C ASN A 34 -3.59 0.65 -8.67
N MET A 35 -4.47 1.27 -7.88
CA MET A 35 -5.19 2.47 -8.29
C MET A 35 -4.26 3.65 -8.63
N PRO A 36 -3.17 3.92 -7.89
CA PRO A 36 -2.23 4.96 -8.29
C PRO A 36 -1.69 4.77 -9.71
N GLU A 37 -1.28 3.56 -10.10
CA GLU A 37 -0.79 3.28 -11.46
C GLU A 37 -1.89 3.46 -12.52
N ILE A 38 -3.13 3.09 -12.21
CA ILE A 38 -4.27 3.32 -13.11
C ILE A 38 -4.45 4.83 -13.33
N MET A 39 -4.35 5.63 -12.27
CA MET A 39 -4.48 7.08 -12.37
C MET A 39 -3.31 7.73 -13.12
N VAL A 40 -2.09 7.22 -12.96
CA VAL A 40 -0.95 7.65 -13.77
C VAL A 40 -1.18 7.35 -15.25
N ALA A 41 -1.72 6.16 -15.57
CA ALA A 41 -2.05 5.78 -16.94
C ALA A 41 -3.16 6.67 -17.56
N HIS A 42 -3.99 7.32 -16.74
CA HIS A 42 -4.93 8.36 -17.18
C HIS A 42 -4.29 9.75 -17.38
N ASN A 43 -2.97 9.85 -17.31
CA ASN A 43 -2.23 11.11 -17.44
C ASN A 43 -2.64 12.20 -16.43
N ILE A 44 -3.05 11.78 -15.21
CA ILE A 44 -3.35 12.72 -14.13
C ILE A 44 -2.04 13.43 -13.72
N PRO A 45 -2.00 14.77 -13.72
CA PRO A 45 -0.77 15.53 -13.46
C PRO A 45 -0.10 15.21 -12.13
N TYR A 46 -0.87 14.90 -11.09
CA TYR A 46 -0.34 14.53 -9.78
C TYR A 46 -1.06 13.35 -9.16
N VAL A 47 -0.29 12.31 -8.84
CA VAL A 47 -0.76 11.11 -8.15
C VAL A 47 0.13 10.85 -6.94
N ALA A 48 -0.43 10.64 -5.76
CA ALA A 48 0.36 10.33 -4.57
C ALA A 48 -0.31 9.30 -3.67
N THR A 49 0.53 8.52 -2.98
CA THR A 49 0.11 7.67 -1.86
C THR A 49 0.47 8.38 -0.55
N VAL A 50 -0.44 8.36 0.42
CA VAL A 50 -0.27 8.99 1.72
C VAL A 50 -0.76 8.08 2.84
N CYS A 51 -0.16 8.21 4.03
CA CYS A 51 -0.56 7.48 5.22
C CYS A 51 -0.59 8.45 6.43
N PRO A 52 -1.68 8.51 7.21
CA PRO A 52 -1.77 9.36 8.40
C PRO A 52 -0.70 9.09 9.45
N SER A 53 -0.08 7.89 9.42
CA SER A 53 1.04 7.55 10.32
C SER A 53 2.35 8.25 9.97
N PHE A 54 2.40 8.97 8.84
CA PHE A 54 3.50 9.82 8.35
C PHE A 54 2.97 11.23 8.06
N PRO A 55 2.62 12.00 9.09
CA PRO A 55 1.86 13.24 8.93
C PRO A 55 2.59 14.32 8.12
N LEU A 56 3.91 14.42 8.21
CA LEU A 56 4.66 15.42 7.46
C LEU A 56 4.67 15.13 5.96
N ASP A 57 4.88 13.86 5.56
CA ASP A 57 4.77 13.43 4.16
C ASP A 57 3.35 13.63 3.64
N PHE A 58 2.35 13.32 4.48
CA PHE A 58 0.94 13.50 4.15
C PHE A 58 0.62 14.96 3.84
N ILE A 59 0.95 15.89 4.76
CA ILE A 59 0.66 17.33 4.62
C ILE A 59 1.36 17.88 3.38
N ARG A 60 2.66 17.60 3.22
CA ARG A 60 3.45 18.03 2.06
C ARG A 60 2.82 17.65 0.72
N LYS A 61 2.35 16.40 0.61
CA LYS A 61 1.70 15.91 -0.62
C LYS A 61 0.34 16.53 -0.87
N ILE A 62 -0.44 16.81 0.19
CA ILE A 62 -1.73 17.51 0.05
C ILE A 62 -1.52 18.97 -0.37
N GLU A 63 -0.57 19.66 0.23
CA GLU A 63 -0.22 21.03 -0.17
C GLU A 63 0.23 21.09 -1.62
N LYS A 64 1.06 20.14 -2.03
CA LYS A 64 1.48 20.02 -3.43
C LYS A 64 0.31 19.74 -4.36
N ALA A 65 -0.59 18.80 -4.02
CA ALA A 65 -1.79 18.52 -4.81
C ALA A 65 -2.65 19.78 -5.02
N LYS A 66 -2.76 20.63 -4.00
CA LYS A 66 -3.51 21.90 -4.10
C LYS A 66 -2.84 22.92 -5.06
N SER A 67 -1.54 22.89 -5.23
CA SER A 67 -0.80 23.81 -6.11
C SER A 67 -0.79 23.37 -7.58
N ILE A 68 -1.14 22.12 -7.87
CA ILE A 68 -1.18 21.59 -9.25
C ILE A 68 -2.44 22.10 -9.96
N GLN A 69 -2.23 22.61 -11.16
CA GLN A 69 -3.35 22.92 -12.06
C GLN A 69 -3.82 21.64 -12.76
N GLY A 70 -5.10 21.30 -12.56
CA GLY A 70 -5.71 20.09 -13.10
C GLY A 70 -6.06 19.05 -12.02
N PRO A 71 -6.47 17.85 -12.42
CA PRO A 71 -6.86 16.81 -11.48
C PRO A 71 -5.66 16.27 -10.71
N SER A 72 -5.89 15.97 -9.43
CA SER A 72 -4.94 15.27 -8.58
C SER A 72 -5.58 14.05 -7.95
N TYR A 73 -4.84 12.95 -7.83
CA TYR A 73 -5.30 11.74 -7.18
C TYR A 73 -4.46 11.41 -5.93
N ILE A 74 -5.10 11.36 -4.78
CA ILE A 74 -4.47 11.00 -3.51
C ILE A 74 -5.03 9.66 -3.03
N HIS A 75 -4.18 8.65 -2.94
CA HIS A 75 -4.50 7.36 -2.37
C HIS A 75 -4.11 7.32 -0.90
N CYS A 76 -5.09 7.52 -0.03
CA CYS A 76 -4.87 7.53 1.41
C CYS A 76 -5.02 6.13 2.01
N PHE A 77 -4.01 5.68 2.75
CA PHE A 77 -4.05 4.46 3.53
C PHE A 77 -4.72 4.72 4.89
N SER A 78 -5.83 4.05 5.16
CA SER A 78 -6.52 4.13 6.44
C SER A 78 -6.66 2.76 7.07
N VAL A 79 -6.26 2.65 8.33
CA VAL A 79 -6.42 1.43 9.12
C VAL A 79 -7.87 1.30 9.57
N CYS A 80 -8.44 0.11 9.42
CA CYS A 80 -9.78 -0.22 9.91
C CYS A 80 -9.67 -1.29 11.02
N PRO A 81 -9.59 -0.92 12.30
CA PRO A 81 -9.36 -1.86 13.39
C PRO A 81 -10.39 -2.99 13.43
N THR A 82 -11.68 -2.68 13.30
CA THR A 82 -12.77 -3.65 13.31
C THR A 82 -12.64 -4.66 12.16
N GLY A 83 -12.52 -4.19 10.92
CA GLY A 83 -12.40 -5.06 9.75
C GLY A 83 -11.11 -5.88 9.71
N TRP A 84 -10.04 -5.39 10.33
CA TRP A 84 -8.75 -6.08 10.40
C TRP A 84 -8.60 -6.95 11.64
N ARG A 85 -9.54 -6.86 12.59
CA ARG A 85 -9.50 -7.56 13.87
C ARG A 85 -8.21 -7.26 14.62
N THR A 86 -7.91 -5.97 14.76
CA THR A 86 -6.75 -5.42 15.48
C THR A 86 -7.21 -4.39 16.52
N PRO A 87 -6.53 -4.22 17.66
CA PRO A 87 -6.88 -3.22 18.65
C PRO A 87 -6.79 -1.80 18.09
N SER A 88 -7.76 -0.93 18.44
CA SER A 88 -7.85 0.43 17.89
C SER A 88 -6.62 1.30 18.20
N HIS A 89 -6.01 1.12 19.38
CA HIS A 89 -4.81 1.85 19.79
C HIS A 89 -3.58 1.51 18.94
N THR A 90 -3.62 0.44 18.16
CA THR A 90 -2.50 0.05 17.26
C THR A 90 -2.60 0.68 15.86
N ALA A 91 -3.61 1.50 15.57
CA ALA A 91 -3.85 2.03 14.24
C ALA A 91 -2.63 2.76 13.63
N VAL A 92 -1.96 3.60 14.42
CA VAL A 92 -0.75 4.31 13.94
C VAL A 92 0.39 3.34 13.65
N SER A 93 0.65 2.38 14.54
CA SER A 93 1.71 1.38 14.32
C SER A 93 1.40 0.46 13.14
N MET A 94 0.13 0.13 12.89
CA MET A 94 -0.27 -0.63 11.70
C MET A 94 -0.04 0.15 10.41
N GLY A 95 -0.31 1.44 10.39
CA GLY A 95 0.00 2.30 9.26
C GLY A 95 1.51 2.36 8.99
N ARG A 96 2.32 2.48 10.04
CA ARG A 96 3.79 2.41 9.94
C ARG A 96 4.27 1.08 9.37
N LEU A 97 3.80 -0.03 9.91
CA LEU A 97 4.16 -1.37 9.42
C LEU A 97 3.76 -1.60 7.96
N ALA A 98 2.61 -1.08 7.51
CA ALA A 98 2.21 -1.18 6.11
C ALA A 98 3.23 -0.51 5.17
N VAL A 99 3.76 0.64 5.57
CA VAL A 99 4.79 1.37 4.79
C VAL A 99 6.15 0.67 4.91
N GLU A 100 6.58 0.35 6.12
CA GLU A 100 7.90 -0.25 6.40
C GLU A 100 8.08 -1.64 5.79
N THR A 101 6.99 -2.38 5.57
CA THR A 101 7.00 -3.69 4.90
C THR A 101 6.80 -3.61 3.38
N GLY A 102 6.57 -2.41 2.84
CA GLY A 102 6.31 -2.19 1.42
C GLY A 102 4.93 -2.60 0.94
N VAL A 103 4.02 -3.03 1.84
CA VAL A 103 2.63 -3.34 1.50
C VAL A 103 1.88 -2.10 0.99
N PHE A 104 2.27 -0.94 1.50
CA PHE A 104 1.77 0.35 1.04
C PHE A 104 2.93 1.34 0.92
N PRO A 105 3.66 1.35 -0.20
CA PRO A 105 4.76 2.27 -0.40
C PRO A 105 4.28 3.71 -0.51
N LEU A 106 5.04 4.64 0.08
CA LEU A 106 4.82 6.07 -0.05
C LEU A 106 5.62 6.61 -1.24
N PHE A 107 4.91 7.15 -2.22
CA PHE A 107 5.49 7.76 -3.41
C PHE A 107 4.56 8.84 -3.97
N GLU A 108 5.10 9.62 -4.88
CA GLU A 108 4.34 10.57 -5.69
C GLU A 108 4.76 10.47 -7.16
N VAL A 109 3.86 10.84 -8.04
CA VAL A 109 4.10 10.95 -9.49
C VAL A 109 3.60 12.30 -9.95
N GLU A 110 4.48 13.08 -10.53
CA GLU A 110 4.17 14.40 -11.09
C GLU A 110 4.51 14.40 -12.58
N ASN A 111 3.52 14.60 -13.42
CA ASN A 111 3.69 14.57 -14.89
C ASN A 111 4.47 13.32 -15.37
N GLY A 112 4.15 12.14 -14.82
CA GLY A 112 4.82 10.88 -15.12
C GLY A 112 6.14 10.63 -14.37
N HIS A 113 6.69 11.60 -13.66
CA HIS A 113 7.94 11.46 -12.90
C HIS A 113 7.71 10.90 -11.50
N TYR A 114 8.22 9.69 -11.26
CA TYR A 114 8.09 8.98 -9.99
C TYR A 114 9.11 9.45 -8.97
N ARG A 115 8.68 9.65 -7.72
CA ARG A 115 9.53 9.94 -6.57
C ARG A 115 9.09 9.12 -5.37
N ILE A 116 10.00 8.36 -4.78
CA ILE A 116 9.77 7.63 -3.55
C ILE A 116 9.96 8.58 -2.37
N SER A 117 9.04 8.53 -1.39
CA SER A 117 9.16 9.37 -0.20
C SER A 117 10.39 9.00 0.63
N PRO A 118 11.08 10.01 1.22
CA PRO A 118 12.22 9.78 2.13
C PRO A 118 11.88 8.91 3.35
N ASP A 119 10.59 8.88 3.74
CA ASP A 119 10.09 8.07 4.86
C ASP A 119 10.06 6.57 4.57
N MET A 120 10.28 6.16 3.31
CA MET A 120 10.43 4.74 2.98
C MET A 120 11.73 4.18 3.54
N PRO A 121 11.71 2.98 4.15
CA PRO A 121 12.90 2.38 4.71
C PRO A 121 13.90 1.97 3.61
N LYS A 122 15.19 2.08 3.89
CA LYS A 122 16.26 1.57 3.00
C LYS A 122 16.16 0.06 2.76
N LYS A 123 15.64 -0.67 3.75
CA LYS A 123 15.40 -2.12 3.70
C LYS A 123 14.00 -2.40 4.26
N LEU A 124 13.17 -3.07 3.47
CA LEU A 124 11.82 -3.45 3.88
C LEU A 124 11.87 -4.44 5.06
N LYS A 125 10.98 -4.24 6.03
CA LYS A 125 10.73 -5.21 7.10
C LYS A 125 10.03 -6.47 6.56
N PRO A 126 10.15 -7.61 7.24
CA PRO A 126 9.38 -8.80 6.89
C PRO A 126 7.88 -8.55 6.98
N ILE A 127 7.12 -9.00 5.96
CA ILE A 127 5.66 -8.80 5.91
C ILE A 127 4.91 -9.46 7.07
N LYS A 128 5.50 -10.50 7.67
CA LYS A 128 4.96 -11.15 8.87
C LYS A 128 4.73 -10.17 10.02
N ASP A 129 5.55 -9.11 10.13
CA ASP A 129 5.42 -8.11 11.18
C ASP A 129 4.13 -7.29 11.00
N TYR A 130 3.75 -7.04 9.74
CA TYR A 130 2.47 -6.40 9.40
C TYR A 130 1.29 -7.35 9.58
N PHE A 131 1.43 -8.65 9.31
CA PHE A 131 0.33 -9.62 9.40
C PHE A 131 0.01 -10.04 10.83
N LYS A 132 1.04 -10.26 11.66
CA LYS A 132 0.92 -10.82 13.01
C LYS A 132 -0.13 -10.13 13.90
N PRO A 133 -0.23 -8.80 13.95
CA PRO A 133 -1.20 -8.12 14.78
C PRO A 133 -2.62 -8.07 14.20
N GLN A 134 -2.86 -8.62 13.02
CA GLN A 134 -4.14 -8.55 12.32
C GLN A 134 -4.84 -9.91 12.28
N GLY A 135 -6.00 -10.02 12.94
CA GLY A 135 -6.77 -11.25 12.98
C GLY A 135 -7.23 -11.76 11.62
N ARG A 136 -7.32 -10.90 10.62
CA ARG A 136 -7.70 -11.27 9.25
C ARG A 136 -6.66 -12.11 8.51
N PHE A 137 -5.43 -12.25 9.04
CA PHE A 137 -4.33 -13.02 8.45
C PHE A 137 -3.90 -14.23 9.30
N ARG A 138 -4.57 -14.53 10.43
CA ARG A 138 -4.18 -15.58 11.37
C ARG A 138 -4.13 -16.99 10.78
N HIS A 139 -4.85 -17.25 9.69
CA HIS A 139 -4.95 -18.55 9.03
C HIS A 139 -3.88 -18.77 7.98
N LEU A 140 -3.08 -17.76 7.63
CA LEU A 140 -2.05 -17.89 6.61
C LEU A 140 -0.95 -18.86 7.03
N THR A 141 -0.61 -19.76 6.11
CA THR A 141 0.54 -20.66 6.28
C THR A 141 1.86 -19.91 6.02
N PRO A 142 3.01 -20.44 6.46
CA PRO A 142 4.31 -19.87 6.11
C PRO A 142 4.51 -19.69 4.60
N ASN A 143 4.07 -20.64 3.80
CA ASN A 143 4.15 -20.59 2.33
C ASN A 143 3.31 -19.43 1.74
N ASP A 144 2.11 -19.20 2.28
CA ASP A 144 1.26 -18.08 1.89
C ASP A 144 1.95 -16.74 2.19
N VAL A 145 2.54 -16.62 3.37
CA VAL A 145 3.25 -15.42 3.80
C VAL A 145 4.46 -15.16 2.90
N GLU A 146 5.22 -16.19 2.56
CA GLU A 146 6.37 -16.08 1.67
C GLU A 146 5.96 -15.67 0.26
N MET A 147 4.93 -16.29 -0.31
CA MET A 147 4.39 -15.93 -1.63
C MET A 147 3.98 -14.45 -1.68
N ILE A 148 3.28 -13.97 -0.64
CA ILE A 148 2.85 -12.57 -0.58
C ILE A 148 4.07 -11.64 -0.38
N GLN A 149 5.04 -12.04 0.44
CA GLN A 149 6.29 -11.28 0.65
C GLN A 149 7.05 -11.09 -0.67
N GLU A 150 7.23 -12.14 -1.45
CA GLU A 150 7.93 -12.06 -2.73
C GLU A 150 7.19 -11.17 -3.73
N ARG A 151 5.87 -11.23 -3.78
CA ARG A 151 5.09 -10.32 -4.62
C ARG A 151 5.27 -8.87 -4.21
N VAL A 152 5.23 -8.57 -2.91
CA VAL A 152 5.45 -7.20 -2.40
C VAL A 152 6.85 -6.71 -2.78
N LYS A 153 7.89 -7.54 -2.64
CA LYS A 153 9.26 -7.18 -3.04
C LYS A 153 9.36 -6.87 -4.53
N VAL A 154 8.73 -7.71 -5.37
CA VAL A 154 8.72 -7.50 -6.83
C VAL A 154 8.04 -6.18 -7.20
N GLU A 155 6.87 -5.90 -6.64
CA GLU A 155 6.15 -4.65 -6.93
C GLU A 155 6.91 -3.41 -6.42
N TYR A 156 7.52 -3.50 -5.23
CA TYR A 156 8.34 -2.41 -4.71
C TYR A 156 9.61 -2.17 -5.57
N ARG A 157 10.27 -3.23 -6.04
CA ARG A 157 11.40 -3.11 -6.95
C ARG A 157 11.03 -2.40 -8.24
N LYS A 158 9.92 -2.77 -8.87
CA LYS A 158 9.40 -2.08 -10.07
C LYS A 158 9.16 -0.60 -9.82
N LEU A 159 8.64 -0.23 -8.65
CA LEU A 159 8.45 1.16 -8.27
C LEU A 159 9.80 1.90 -8.14
N VAL A 160 10.80 1.27 -7.52
CA VAL A 160 12.16 1.83 -7.40
C VAL A 160 12.78 2.04 -8.78
N GLU A 161 12.68 1.06 -9.67
CA GLU A 161 13.18 1.13 -11.05
C GLU A 161 12.54 2.30 -11.82
N LYS A 162 11.22 2.48 -11.73
CA LYS A 162 10.52 3.64 -12.32
C LYS A 162 11.03 4.97 -11.78
N ALA A 163 11.29 5.05 -10.47
CA ALA A 163 11.80 6.27 -9.85
C ALA A 163 13.26 6.58 -10.20
N GLN A 164 14.05 5.57 -10.59
CA GLN A 164 15.45 5.72 -10.98
C GLN A 164 15.59 6.04 -12.48
N PHE A 165 14.82 5.39 -13.34
CA PHE A 165 14.91 5.53 -14.79
C PHE A 165 14.78 6.98 -15.29
N LEU A 166 13.99 7.78 -14.59
CA LEU A 166 13.75 9.19 -14.96
C LEU A 166 14.79 10.18 -14.37
N LYS A 167 15.74 9.69 -13.55
CA LYS A 167 16.89 10.50 -13.11
C LYS A 167 18.02 10.50 -14.13
N THR A 168 18.12 9.45 -14.95
CA THR A 168 19.20 9.27 -15.93
C THR A 168 18.87 9.81 -17.32
N GLY A 169 17.64 10.25 -17.58
CA GLY A 169 17.21 10.76 -18.88
C GLY A 169 17.25 12.28 -19.05
N ASN A 170 17.80 13.03 -18.09
CA ASN A 170 17.94 14.50 -18.10
C ASN A 170 19.42 14.96 -18.04
N GLU A 171 20.36 14.15 -18.56
CA GLU A 171 21.72 14.61 -18.87
C GLU A 171 21.91 14.81 -20.37
#